data_6f2321ea8b1deb9dc65ca819ca641a69
#
_entry.id   6f2321ea8b1deb9dc65ca819ca641a69
#
_cell.length_a   1.000
_cell.length_b   1.000
_cell.length_c   1.000
_cell.angle_alpha   90.00
_cell.angle_beta   90.00
_cell.angle_gamma   90.00
#
_symmetry.space_group_name_H-M   'P 1'
#
loop_
_entity.id
_entity.type
_entity.pdbx_description
1 polymer ?
#
loop_
_entity_poly.entity_id
_entity_poly.type
_entity_poly.pdbx_seq_one_letter_code
_entity_poly.pdbx_strand_id
1 'polypeptide(L)'
;MEVLDRAAAVSPDGRAVVFMLSIRGREVEGAIARDALEEHFWLPCTADATRTLRTFENGRNRIVAVAQRKLLARPDEPLRLTVSDFVTR
;
A
#
# COMPACT_ATOMS: atom_id res chain seq x y z
N MET A 1 5.39 -12.89 5.04
CA MET A 1 5.22 -11.83 4.02
C MET A 1 5.97 -10.58 4.44
N GLU A 2 6.70 -9.99 3.54
CA GLU A 2 7.46 -8.77 3.80
C GLU A 2 7.30 -7.77 2.66
N VAL A 3 7.34 -6.48 3.01
CA VAL A 3 7.45 -5.41 2.02
C VAL A 3 8.93 -5.17 1.75
N LEU A 4 9.32 -5.18 0.48
CA LEU A 4 10.71 -4.93 0.09
C LEU A 4 10.93 -3.42 0.08
N ASP A 5 11.72 -2.91 1.03
CA ASP A 5 11.90 -1.47 1.29
C ASP A 5 12.21 -0.65 0.04
N ARG A 6 13.16 -1.10 -0.75
CA ARG A 6 13.62 -0.33 -1.93
C ARG A 6 12.64 -0.32 -3.08
N ALA A 7 11.56 -1.11 -3.00
CA ALA A 7 10.56 -1.18 -4.06
C ALA A 7 9.40 -0.21 -3.85
N ALA A 8 9.31 0.41 -2.66
CA ALA A 8 8.24 1.37 -2.39
C ALA A 8 8.55 2.71 -3.05
N ALA A 9 7.63 3.20 -3.86
CA ALA A 9 7.79 4.47 -4.57
C ALA A 9 6.42 5.08 -4.86
N VAL A 10 6.39 6.41 -4.90
CA VAL A 10 5.17 7.11 -5.32
C VAL A 10 5.02 6.94 -6.83
N SER A 11 3.80 6.65 -7.28
CA SER A 11 3.52 6.50 -8.70
C SER A 11 3.76 7.81 -9.47
N PRO A 12 3.98 7.75 -10.79
CA PRO A 12 4.24 8.98 -11.58
C PRO A 12 3.14 10.03 -11.49
N ASP A 13 1.89 9.60 -11.32
CA ASP A 13 0.76 10.53 -11.19
C ASP A 13 0.56 11.02 -9.74
N GLY A 14 1.35 10.53 -8.79
CA GLY A 14 1.26 10.90 -7.38
C GLY A 14 0.05 10.37 -6.65
N ARG A 15 -0.73 9.48 -7.25
CA ARG A 15 -2.00 9.01 -6.70
C ARG A 15 -1.92 7.70 -5.93
N ALA A 16 -0.76 7.05 -5.96
CA ALA A 16 -0.58 5.77 -5.29
C ALA A 16 0.86 5.60 -4.85
N VAL A 17 1.06 4.69 -3.91
CA VAL A 17 2.39 4.19 -3.56
C VAL A 17 2.47 2.75 -4.07
N VAL A 18 3.44 2.48 -4.92
CA VAL A 18 3.69 1.15 -5.46
C VAL A 18 4.71 0.46 -4.57
N PHE A 19 4.46 -0.80 -4.24
CA PHE A 19 5.36 -1.56 -3.38
C PHE A 19 5.40 -3.02 -3.82
N MET A 20 6.42 -3.74 -3.36
CA MET A 20 6.57 -5.16 -3.66
C MET A 20 6.39 -5.97 -2.38
N LEU A 21 5.69 -7.08 -2.50
CA LEU A 21 5.53 -8.06 -1.43
C LEU A 21 6.22 -9.35 -1.82
N SER A 22 6.86 -9.99 -0.85
CA SER A 22 7.40 -11.34 -1.05
C SER A 22 6.49 -12.33 -0.34
N ILE A 23 5.90 -13.24 -1.10
CA ILE A 23 4.98 -14.25 -0.59
C ILE A 23 5.43 -15.61 -1.12
N ARG A 24 5.85 -16.49 -0.21
CA ARG A 24 6.26 -17.86 -0.57
C ARG A 24 7.29 -17.88 -1.70
N GLY A 25 8.25 -16.98 -1.64
CA GLY A 25 9.31 -16.88 -2.64
C GLY A 25 8.92 -16.17 -3.92
N ARG A 26 7.70 -15.64 -4.01
CA ARG A 26 7.22 -14.90 -5.18
C ARG A 26 7.13 -13.41 -4.84
N GLU A 27 7.52 -12.59 -5.80
CA GLU A 27 7.36 -11.15 -5.69
C GLU A 27 6.04 -10.73 -6.34
N VAL A 28 5.24 -9.97 -5.60
CA VAL A 28 3.96 -9.46 -6.09
C VAL A 28 3.97 -7.94 -5.96
N GLU A 29 3.70 -7.26 -7.07
CA GLU A 29 3.57 -5.82 -7.06
C GLU A 29 2.20 -5.43 -6.53
N GLY A 30 2.19 -4.48 -5.60
CA GLY A 30 0.97 -3.92 -5.06
C GLY A 30 1.00 -2.41 -5.11
N ALA A 31 -0.14 -1.80 -4.94
CA ALA A 31 -0.26 -0.35 -4.85
C ALA A 31 -1.31 0.01 -3.81
N ILE A 32 -1.07 1.08 -3.07
CA ILE A 32 -2.05 1.65 -2.15
C ILE A 32 -2.41 3.05 -2.64
N ALA A 33 -3.71 3.31 -2.75
CA ALA A 33 -4.19 4.61 -3.19
C ALA A 33 -3.80 5.69 -2.19
N ARG A 34 -3.40 6.88 -2.69
CA ARG A 34 -3.09 8.01 -1.84
C ARG A 34 -4.28 8.36 -0.94
N ASP A 35 -5.49 8.25 -1.46
CA ASP A 35 -6.71 8.51 -0.68
C ASP A 35 -6.79 7.64 0.57
N ALA A 36 -6.37 6.38 0.46
CA ALA A 36 -6.33 5.48 1.61
C ALA A 36 -5.35 5.96 2.67
N LEU A 37 -4.19 6.48 2.26
CA LEU A 37 -3.23 7.05 3.17
C LEU A 37 -3.77 8.32 3.84
N GLU A 38 -4.48 9.15 3.10
CA GLU A 38 -5.10 10.37 3.64
C GLU A 38 -6.20 10.04 4.65
N GLU A 39 -7.05 9.08 4.35
CA GLU A 39 -8.19 8.72 5.19
C GLU A 39 -7.82 7.90 6.43
N HIS A 40 -6.86 6.99 6.31
CA HIS A 40 -6.59 6.01 7.36
C HIS A 40 -5.22 6.16 8.02
N PHE A 41 -4.33 6.97 7.48
CA PHE A 41 -2.96 7.12 7.98
C PHE A 41 -2.57 8.58 8.20
N TRP A 42 -3.54 9.49 8.17
CA TRP A 42 -3.36 10.93 8.44
C TRP A 42 -2.35 11.60 7.51
N LEU A 43 -2.26 11.16 6.27
CA LEU A 43 -1.42 11.83 5.28
C LEU A 43 -2.09 13.16 4.91
N PRO A 44 -1.36 14.31 5.04
CA PRO A 44 -1.91 15.59 4.56
C PRO A 44 -2.12 15.58 3.06
N CYS A 45 -3.18 16.18 2.57
CA CYS A 45 -3.48 16.23 1.14
C CYS A 45 -2.42 17.00 0.34
N THR A 46 -1.64 17.85 1.01
CA THR A 46 -0.56 18.63 0.39
C THR A 46 0.81 17.96 0.55
N ALA A 47 0.87 16.73 1.09
CA ALA A 47 2.13 16.07 1.35
C ALA A 47 2.89 15.77 0.05
N ASP A 48 4.21 15.95 0.12
CA ASP A 48 5.10 15.61 -0.99
C ASP A 48 5.40 14.09 -1.02
N ALA A 49 6.19 13.67 -2.00
CA ALA A 49 6.54 12.27 -2.17
C ALA A 49 7.26 11.70 -0.94
N THR A 50 8.18 12.45 -0.36
CA THR A 50 8.95 12.02 0.81
C THR A 50 8.02 11.75 1.99
N ARG A 51 7.09 12.65 2.26
CA ARG A 51 6.15 12.49 3.36
C ARG A 51 5.17 11.34 3.09
N THR A 52 4.75 11.20 1.85
CA THR A 52 3.87 10.10 1.44
C THR A 52 4.53 8.75 1.70
N LEU A 53 5.80 8.59 1.32
CA LEU A 53 6.54 7.36 1.58
C LEU A 53 6.75 7.12 3.07
N ARG A 54 7.00 8.17 3.84
CA ARG A 54 7.15 8.04 5.30
C ARG A 54 5.85 7.58 5.93
N THR A 55 4.72 8.10 5.49
CA THR A 55 3.41 7.66 5.97
C THR A 55 3.17 6.20 5.64
N PHE A 56 3.52 5.77 4.43
CA PHE A 56 3.46 4.37 4.04
C PHE A 56 4.32 3.50 4.96
N GLU A 57 5.57 3.91 5.22
CA GLU A 57 6.47 3.16 6.09
C GLU A 57 5.93 3.03 7.52
N ASN A 58 5.36 4.11 8.05
CA ASN A 58 4.79 4.09 9.40
C ASN A 58 3.58 3.16 9.50
N GLY A 59 2.83 2.99 8.41
CA GLY A 59 1.67 2.12 8.37
C GLY A 59 1.93 0.76 7.73
N ARG A 60 3.19 0.42 7.48
CA ARG A 60 3.57 -0.78 6.74
C ARG A 60 2.90 -2.05 7.25
N ASN A 61 2.93 -2.29 8.56
CA ASN A 61 2.39 -3.53 9.12
C ASN A 61 0.89 -3.67 8.83
N ARG A 62 0.15 -2.60 8.98
CA ARG A 62 -1.28 -2.58 8.69
C ARG A 62 -1.55 -2.77 7.20
N ILE A 63 -0.77 -2.08 6.37
CA ILE A 63 -0.90 -2.17 4.91
C ILE A 63 -0.62 -3.60 4.44
N VAL A 64 0.45 -4.22 4.95
CA VAL A 64 0.80 -5.60 4.60
C VAL A 64 -0.30 -6.56 5.02
N ALA A 65 -0.87 -6.40 6.21
CA ALA A 65 -1.95 -7.26 6.68
C ALA A 65 -3.18 -7.20 5.76
N VAL A 66 -3.57 -6.00 5.35
CA VAL A 66 -4.70 -5.81 4.43
C VAL A 66 -4.37 -6.38 3.05
N ALA A 67 -3.14 -6.13 2.56
CA ALA A 67 -2.69 -6.64 1.28
C ALA A 67 -2.72 -8.17 1.24
N GLN A 68 -2.24 -8.80 2.30
CA GLN A 68 -2.26 -10.26 2.41
C GLN A 68 -3.67 -10.81 2.35
N ARG A 69 -4.59 -10.22 3.09
CA ARG A 69 -5.98 -10.63 3.11
C ARG A 69 -6.62 -10.52 1.73
N LYS A 70 -6.39 -9.40 1.06
CA LYS A 70 -6.97 -9.16 -0.26
C LYS A 70 -6.39 -10.11 -1.29
N LEU A 71 -5.09 -10.37 -1.23
CA LEU A 71 -4.44 -11.29 -2.16
C LEU A 71 -4.93 -12.72 -1.99
N LEU A 72 -5.17 -13.16 -0.76
CA LEU A 72 -5.72 -14.50 -0.51
C LEU A 72 -7.16 -14.61 -1.02
N ALA A 73 -7.93 -13.53 -0.95
CA ALA A 73 -9.30 -13.53 -1.43
C ALA A 73 -9.37 -13.47 -2.97
N ARG A 74 -8.44 -12.77 -3.60
CA ARG A 74 -8.46 -12.52 -5.04
C ARG A 74 -7.06 -12.64 -5.64
N PRO A 75 -6.49 -13.85 -5.70
CA PRO A 75 -5.10 -14.02 -6.13
C PRO A 75 -4.83 -13.69 -7.59
N ASP A 76 -5.88 -13.69 -8.43
CA ASP A 76 -5.73 -13.43 -9.87
C ASP A 76 -5.93 -11.97 -10.25
N GLU A 77 -6.26 -11.11 -9.30
CA GLU A 77 -6.49 -9.69 -9.56
C GLU A 77 -5.28 -8.86 -9.17
N PRO A 78 -5.08 -7.69 -9.82
CA PRO A 78 -4.05 -6.76 -9.39
C PRO A 78 -4.25 -6.36 -7.94
N LEU A 79 -3.18 -6.32 -7.17
CA LEU A 79 -3.24 -5.95 -5.76
C LEU A 79 -3.28 -4.42 -5.64
N ARG A 80 -4.48 -3.87 -5.45
CA ARG A 80 -4.70 -2.44 -5.27
C ARG A 80 -5.48 -2.20 -4.00
N LEU A 81 -4.89 -1.46 -3.09
CA LEU A 81 -5.53 -1.12 -1.82
C LEU A 81 -6.17 0.26 -1.93
N THR A 82 -7.43 0.33 -1.56
CA THR A 82 -8.22 1.56 -1.63
C THR A 82 -8.75 1.92 -0.25
N VAL A 83 -9.42 3.06 -0.14
CA VAL A 83 -10.04 3.48 1.11
C VAL A 83 -10.93 2.39 1.67
N SER A 84 -11.72 1.75 0.82
CA SER A 84 -12.68 0.73 1.27
C SER A 84 -12.02 -0.52 1.84
N ASP A 85 -10.78 -0.80 1.47
CA ASP A 85 -10.05 -1.97 1.99
C ASP A 85 -9.66 -1.81 3.46
N PHE A 86 -9.67 -0.58 3.97
CA PHE A 86 -9.30 -0.28 5.35
C PHE A 86 -10.50 0.02 6.24
N VAL A 87 -11.69 0.00 5.68
CA VAL A 87 -12.91 0.21 6.47
C VAL A 87 -13.19 -1.05 7.28
N THR A 88 -13.33 -0.87 8.60
CA THR A 88 -13.65 -1.96 9.52
C THR A 88 -15.16 -2.05 9.70
N ARG A 89 -15.68 -3.25 9.61
CA ARG A 89 -17.10 -3.51 9.82
C ARG A 89 -17.31 -4.53 10.91
#